data_d537267b9cc5c316873094ebd9f61893
#
_entry.id   d537267b9cc5c316873094ebd9f61893
#
_cell.length_a   1.000
_cell.length_b   1.000
_cell.length_c   1.000
_cell.angle_alpha   90.00
_cell.angle_beta   90.00
_cell.angle_gamma   90.00
#
_symmetry.space_group_name_H-M   'P 1'
#
loop_
_entity.id
_entity.type
_entity.pdbx_description
1 polymer ?
#
loop_
_entity_poly.entity_id
_entity_poly.type
_entity_poly.pdbx_seq_one_letter_code
_entity_poly.pdbx_strand_id
1 'polypeptide(L)'
;PYSTPLNDAQQKGNGRRLDIKKNRIRSTYFANGILHYAYITPTSAFGAVSAIAYGRYDVSTKSNTMTYIGATGFNYAFPAIMHFSNLDAKNNTLITFLASNNTIYPEVRALMIDEKMQASASIQVKAGDSYVNYGIGNNERWGDYTGIARKYNSVNPEVWVFGCYGETNNRWGNYLAQIMAQPDLPP
;
A
#
# COMPACT_ATOMS: atom_id res chain seq x y z
N PRO A 1 -7.98 18.19 -11.58
CA PRO A 1 -7.29 18.78 -10.45
C PRO A 1 -8.08 18.43 -9.18
N TYR A 2 -7.43 17.75 -8.23
CA TYR A 2 -8.06 17.40 -6.95
C TYR A 2 -8.08 18.65 -6.08
N SER A 3 -9.28 19.14 -5.78
CA SER A 3 -9.48 20.35 -4.99
C SER A 3 -9.46 20.11 -3.47
N THR A 4 -9.47 18.86 -3.03
CA THR A 4 -9.50 18.53 -1.60
C THR A 4 -8.09 18.15 -1.14
N PRO A 5 -7.48 18.88 -0.20
CA PRO A 5 -6.22 18.49 0.38
C PRO A 5 -6.40 17.17 1.14
N LEU A 6 -5.44 16.26 1.00
CA LEU A 6 -5.34 15.08 1.84
C LEU A 6 -5.06 15.52 3.28
N ASN A 7 -5.92 15.10 4.19
CA ASN A 7 -5.62 15.22 5.61
C ASN A 7 -4.55 14.21 6.02
N ASP A 8 -3.61 14.64 6.83
CA ASP A 8 -2.61 13.75 7.40
C ASP A 8 -3.26 12.65 8.25
N ALA A 9 -2.64 11.47 8.27
CA ALA A 9 -3.21 10.29 8.89
C ALA A 9 -3.27 10.41 10.42
N GLN A 10 -4.33 9.90 11.01
CA GLN A 10 -4.43 9.72 12.46
C GLN A 10 -3.60 8.50 12.89
N GLN A 11 -3.20 8.48 14.16
CA GLN A 11 -2.60 7.31 14.80
C GLN A 11 -3.17 7.11 16.21
N LYS A 12 -3.24 5.86 16.64
CA LYS A 12 -3.69 5.52 18.00
C LYS A 12 -2.76 6.15 19.05
N GLY A 13 -3.36 6.67 20.12
CA GLY A 13 -2.63 7.10 21.32
C GLY A 13 -1.85 8.41 21.20
N ASN A 14 -1.88 9.08 20.05
CA ASN A 14 -1.21 10.37 19.88
C ASN A 14 -2.05 11.32 19.01
N GLY A 15 -2.14 12.58 19.43
CA GLY A 15 -2.81 13.63 18.66
C GLY A 15 -2.04 14.12 17.43
N ARG A 16 -0.72 13.84 17.34
CA ARG A 16 0.07 14.18 16.15
C ARG A 16 -0.36 13.34 14.96
N ARG A 17 -0.42 13.96 13.80
CA ARG A 17 -0.78 13.29 12.56
C ARG A 17 0.47 12.86 11.81
N LEU A 18 0.30 11.83 10.98
CA LEU A 18 1.36 11.30 10.12
C LEU A 18 1.25 11.93 8.74
N ASP A 19 2.30 12.59 8.28
CA ASP A 19 2.37 13.21 6.96
C ASP A 19 2.33 12.14 5.86
N ILE A 20 1.24 12.10 5.10
CA ILE A 20 1.03 11.12 4.02
C ILE A 20 1.58 11.58 2.68
N LYS A 21 2.11 12.79 2.58
CA LYS A 21 2.55 13.40 1.32
C LYS A 21 1.44 13.46 0.25
N LYS A 22 1.60 14.26 -0.76
CA LYS A 22 0.55 14.56 -1.75
C LYS A 22 0.37 13.45 -2.79
N ASN A 23 -0.73 13.56 -3.54
CA ASN A 23 -1.15 12.71 -4.68
C ASN A 23 -0.07 12.62 -5.76
N ARG A 24 0.86 11.69 -5.64
CA ARG A 24 1.90 11.41 -6.62
C ARG A 24 1.93 9.92 -6.89
N ILE A 25 2.16 9.53 -8.12
CA ILE A 25 2.46 8.13 -8.43
C ILE A 25 3.70 7.75 -7.62
N ARG A 26 3.56 6.69 -6.83
CA ARG A 26 4.57 6.21 -5.90
C ARG A 26 5.30 5.00 -6.42
N SER A 27 4.61 4.17 -7.16
CA SER A 27 5.15 2.92 -7.67
C SER A 27 4.53 2.58 -9.01
N THR A 28 5.35 2.02 -9.89
CA THR A 28 4.94 1.56 -11.20
C THR A 28 5.72 0.30 -11.56
N TYR A 29 5.12 -0.54 -12.38
CA TYR A 29 5.82 -1.58 -13.14
C TYR A 29 5.12 -1.81 -14.47
N PHE A 30 5.84 -2.39 -15.43
CA PHE A 30 5.31 -2.73 -16.73
C PHE A 30 5.34 -4.26 -16.92
N ALA A 31 4.22 -4.85 -17.30
CA ALA A 31 4.10 -6.26 -17.64
C ALA A 31 2.96 -6.46 -18.64
N ASN A 32 3.12 -7.41 -19.55
CA ASN A 32 2.06 -7.84 -20.49
C ASN A 32 1.41 -6.71 -21.31
N GLY A 33 2.21 -5.71 -21.71
CA GLY A 33 1.69 -4.56 -22.47
C GLY A 33 0.93 -3.54 -21.60
N ILE A 34 0.90 -3.72 -20.27
CA ILE A 34 0.16 -2.89 -19.33
C ILE A 34 1.15 -2.17 -18.39
N LEU A 35 1.01 -0.86 -18.28
CA LEU A 35 1.66 -0.06 -17.25
C LEU A 35 0.76 -0.06 -16.01
N HIS A 36 1.25 -0.66 -14.94
CA HIS A 36 0.61 -0.65 -13.62
C HIS A 36 1.15 0.50 -12.80
N TYR A 37 0.28 1.20 -12.07
CA TYR A 37 0.68 2.32 -11.22
C TYR A 37 -0.20 2.46 -9.98
N ALA A 38 0.37 3.01 -8.91
CA ALA A 38 -0.35 3.28 -7.68
C ALA A 38 0.05 4.63 -7.06
N TYR A 39 -0.93 5.28 -6.47
CA TYR A 39 -0.76 6.52 -5.71
C TYR A 39 -1.82 6.62 -4.61
N ILE A 40 -1.65 7.57 -3.69
CA ILE A 40 -2.65 7.87 -2.67
C ILE A 40 -3.57 8.99 -3.14
N THR A 41 -4.84 8.89 -2.78
CA THR A 41 -5.87 9.88 -3.14
C THR A 41 -6.85 10.08 -1.99
N PRO A 42 -7.41 11.28 -1.80
CA PRO A 42 -8.58 11.43 -0.95
C PRO A 42 -9.77 10.77 -1.62
N THR A 43 -10.63 10.15 -0.83
CA THR A 43 -11.90 9.61 -1.33
C THR A 43 -12.97 9.70 -0.26
N SER A 44 -14.18 10.03 -0.68
CA SER A 44 -15.38 9.99 0.18
C SER A 44 -15.93 8.57 0.35
N ALA A 45 -15.52 7.63 -0.52
CA ALA A 45 -16.03 6.25 -0.48
C ALA A 45 -15.68 5.52 0.83
N PHE A 46 -14.61 5.92 1.52
CA PHE A 46 -14.18 5.32 2.79
C PHE A 46 -14.18 6.32 3.96
N GLY A 47 -14.95 7.42 3.83
CA GLY A 47 -14.86 8.56 4.73
C GLY A 47 -13.73 9.53 4.31
N ALA A 48 -13.56 10.63 5.00
CA ALA A 48 -12.54 11.65 4.64
C ALA A 48 -11.10 11.19 4.97
N VAL A 49 -10.67 10.09 4.38
CA VAL A 49 -9.36 9.43 4.61
C VAL A 49 -8.60 9.26 3.31
N SER A 50 -7.30 8.94 3.42
CA SER A 50 -6.49 8.60 2.26
C SER A 50 -6.68 7.13 1.88
N ALA A 51 -6.89 6.88 0.59
CA ALA A 51 -6.99 5.57 -0.02
C ALA A 51 -5.91 5.38 -1.11
N ILE A 52 -5.71 4.16 -1.55
CA ILE A 52 -4.85 3.84 -2.69
C ILE A 52 -5.69 3.86 -3.96
N ALA A 53 -5.27 4.61 -4.96
CA ALA A 53 -5.71 4.48 -6.32
C ALA A 53 -4.71 3.57 -7.06
N TYR A 54 -5.21 2.50 -7.64
CA TYR A 54 -4.44 1.58 -8.47
C TYR A 54 -4.98 1.59 -9.89
N GLY A 55 -4.10 1.74 -10.86
CA GLY A 55 -4.46 1.81 -12.26
C GLY A 55 -3.66 0.88 -13.16
N ARG A 56 -4.30 0.46 -14.25
CA ARG A 56 -3.74 -0.27 -15.38
C ARG A 56 -3.94 0.52 -16.66
N TYR A 57 -2.86 0.89 -17.31
CA TYR A 57 -2.88 1.54 -18.61
C TYR A 57 -2.40 0.56 -19.68
N ASP A 58 -3.32 0.14 -20.56
CA ASP A 58 -2.99 -0.68 -21.71
C ASP A 58 -2.37 0.19 -22.80
N VAL A 59 -1.13 -0.09 -23.14
CA VAL A 59 -0.35 0.72 -24.09
C VAL A 59 -0.86 0.55 -25.53
N SER A 60 -1.40 -0.62 -25.88
CA SER A 60 -1.88 -0.93 -27.24
C SER A 60 -3.21 -0.24 -27.54
N THR A 61 -4.15 -0.30 -26.62
CA THR A 61 -5.49 0.28 -26.75
C THR A 61 -5.57 1.73 -26.23
N LYS A 62 -4.53 2.19 -25.53
CA LYS A 62 -4.48 3.49 -24.84
C LYS A 62 -5.62 3.66 -23.82
N SER A 63 -6.12 2.56 -23.29
CA SER A 63 -7.19 2.55 -22.29
C SER A 63 -6.64 2.51 -20.87
N ASN A 64 -7.37 3.12 -19.94
CA ASN A 64 -7.01 3.15 -18.52
C ASN A 64 -8.15 2.64 -17.66
N THR A 65 -7.85 1.67 -16.80
CA THR A 65 -8.79 1.13 -15.82
C THR A 65 -8.27 1.42 -14.43
N MET A 66 -9.15 1.82 -13.51
CA MET A 66 -8.77 2.18 -12.14
C MET A 66 -9.68 1.52 -11.12
N THR A 67 -9.12 1.21 -9.95
CA THR A 67 -9.85 0.82 -8.75
C THR A 67 -9.31 1.59 -7.54
N TYR A 68 -10.17 1.76 -6.53
CA TYR A 68 -9.82 2.42 -5.28
C TYR A 68 -9.85 1.41 -4.14
N ILE A 69 -8.82 1.46 -3.31
CA ILE A 69 -8.59 0.51 -2.22
C ILE A 69 -8.50 1.30 -0.92
N GLY A 70 -9.39 0.98 0.00
CA GLY A 70 -9.45 1.66 1.29
C GLY A 70 -10.34 0.90 2.26
N ALA A 71 -10.39 1.38 3.50
CA ALA A 71 -11.33 0.94 4.50
C ALA A 71 -11.84 2.15 5.28
N THR A 72 -13.10 2.11 5.69
CA THR A 72 -13.73 3.22 6.42
C THR A 72 -12.94 3.55 7.68
N GLY A 73 -12.54 4.82 7.80
CA GLY A 73 -11.79 5.33 8.94
C GLY A 73 -10.29 4.99 8.95
N PHE A 74 -9.76 4.29 7.93
CA PHE A 74 -8.33 4.01 7.81
C PHE A 74 -7.64 4.95 6.83
N ASN A 75 -6.46 5.40 7.18
CA ASN A 75 -5.57 6.10 6.27
C ASN A 75 -4.56 5.11 5.70
N TYR A 76 -4.48 5.04 4.37
CA TYR A 76 -3.47 4.26 3.65
C TYR A 76 -2.45 5.20 3.02
N ALA A 77 -1.20 4.81 3.05
CA ALA A 77 -0.10 5.64 2.55
C ALA A 77 1.00 4.81 1.89
N PHE A 78 1.79 5.47 1.05
CA PHE A 78 3.01 4.95 0.44
C PHE A 78 2.85 3.56 -0.20
N PRO A 79 1.91 3.37 -1.17
CA PRO A 79 1.79 2.09 -1.85
C PRO A 79 3.03 1.79 -2.68
N ALA A 80 3.49 0.53 -2.64
CA ALA A 80 4.42 -0.05 -3.60
C ALA A 80 3.80 -1.29 -4.23
N ILE A 81 3.99 -1.49 -5.53
CA ILE A 81 3.31 -2.51 -6.31
C ILE A 81 4.30 -3.38 -7.08
N MET A 82 3.97 -4.66 -7.25
CA MET A 82 4.74 -5.60 -8.03
C MET A 82 3.86 -6.69 -8.63
N HIS A 83 4.23 -7.15 -9.82
CA HIS A 83 3.61 -8.31 -10.45
C HIS A 83 3.71 -9.54 -9.54
N PHE A 84 2.57 -10.21 -9.31
CA PHE A 84 2.45 -11.33 -8.39
C PHE A 84 1.70 -12.49 -9.04
N SER A 85 2.33 -13.09 -10.05
CA SER A 85 1.84 -14.27 -10.75
C SER A 85 3.00 -15.09 -11.27
N ASN A 86 2.84 -16.41 -11.35
CA ASN A 86 3.77 -17.31 -12.03
C ASN A 86 3.52 -17.36 -13.54
N LEU A 87 2.29 -17.07 -13.95
CA LEU A 87 1.92 -17.04 -15.35
C LEU A 87 2.14 -15.63 -15.87
N ASP A 88 3.06 -15.47 -16.79
CA ASP A 88 3.36 -14.16 -17.39
C ASP A 88 2.12 -13.52 -18.03
N ALA A 89 1.16 -14.34 -18.44
CA ALA A 89 -0.13 -13.86 -19.00
C ALA A 89 -1.08 -13.25 -17.96
N LYS A 90 -0.89 -13.48 -16.65
CA LYS A 90 -1.77 -12.97 -15.61
C LYS A 90 -1.25 -11.64 -15.04
N ASN A 91 -2.17 -10.74 -14.81
CA ASN A 91 -1.87 -9.38 -14.30
C ASN A 91 -2.16 -9.21 -12.80
N ASN A 92 -2.02 -10.28 -12.01
CA ASN A 92 -2.15 -10.16 -10.55
C ASN A 92 -1.04 -9.25 -9.99
N THR A 93 -1.43 -8.37 -9.09
CA THR A 93 -0.53 -7.38 -8.49
C THR A 93 -0.57 -7.48 -6.99
N LEU A 94 0.56 -7.62 -6.34
CA LEU A 94 0.66 -7.39 -4.89
C LEU A 94 0.92 -5.92 -4.63
N ILE A 95 0.20 -5.38 -3.66
CA ILE A 95 0.38 -4.00 -3.15
C ILE A 95 0.78 -4.10 -1.69
N THR A 96 1.93 -3.55 -1.32
CA THR A 96 2.27 -3.26 0.08
C THR A 96 2.06 -1.79 0.37
N PHE A 97 1.64 -1.47 1.58
CA PHE A 97 1.32 -0.10 1.99
C PHE A 97 1.38 0.07 3.50
N LEU A 98 1.40 1.31 3.94
CA LEU A 98 1.28 1.66 5.35
C LEU A 98 -0.17 1.98 5.68
N ALA A 99 -0.60 1.60 6.87
CA ALA A 99 -1.94 1.86 7.38
C ALA A 99 -1.91 2.41 8.81
N SER A 100 -2.82 3.33 9.13
CA SER A 100 -2.99 3.87 10.48
C SER A 100 -4.37 4.49 10.65
N ASN A 101 -4.84 4.58 11.89
CA ASN A 101 -6.01 5.36 12.28
C ASN A 101 -5.98 5.64 13.79
N ASN A 102 -7.06 6.16 14.35
CA ASN A 102 -7.16 6.46 15.77
C ASN A 102 -7.26 5.22 16.69
N THR A 103 -7.40 4.01 16.13
CA THR A 103 -7.54 2.76 16.89
C THR A 103 -6.38 1.78 16.71
N ILE A 104 -5.56 1.97 15.65
CA ILE A 104 -4.35 1.19 15.42
C ILE A 104 -3.11 2.09 15.33
N TYR A 105 -1.97 1.52 15.71
CA TYR A 105 -0.68 2.14 15.49
C TYR A 105 -0.26 2.05 14.01
N PRO A 106 0.68 2.87 13.56
CA PRO A 106 1.20 2.79 12.20
C PRO A 106 1.77 1.39 11.90
N GLU A 107 1.26 0.73 10.87
CA GLU A 107 1.55 -0.66 10.54
C GLU A 107 1.79 -0.87 9.05
N VAL A 108 2.39 -2.03 8.70
CA VAL A 108 2.61 -2.47 7.32
C VAL A 108 1.55 -3.49 6.94
N ARG A 109 0.91 -3.29 5.79
CA ARG A 109 -0.08 -4.20 5.20
C ARG A 109 0.24 -4.56 3.78
N ALA A 110 -0.35 -5.65 3.31
CA ALA A 110 -0.34 -6.03 1.91
C ALA A 110 -1.69 -6.60 1.48
N LEU A 111 -2.00 -6.51 0.19
CA LEU A 111 -3.15 -7.14 -0.45
C LEU A 111 -2.83 -7.46 -1.92
N MET A 112 -3.63 -8.32 -2.51
CA MET A 112 -3.54 -8.65 -3.93
C MET A 112 -4.69 -8.00 -4.72
N ILE A 113 -4.40 -7.53 -5.92
CA ILE A 113 -5.39 -7.18 -6.93
C ILE A 113 -5.35 -8.25 -8.02
N ASP A 114 -6.48 -8.84 -8.30
CA ASP A 114 -6.63 -9.87 -9.33
C ASP A 114 -6.77 -9.29 -10.74
N GLU A 115 -6.91 -10.17 -11.74
CA GLU A 115 -7.09 -9.75 -13.13
C GLU A 115 -8.34 -8.91 -13.37
N LYS A 116 -9.39 -9.13 -12.58
CA LYS A 116 -10.67 -8.41 -12.67
C LYS A 116 -10.66 -7.08 -11.90
N MET A 117 -9.49 -6.62 -11.45
CA MET A 117 -9.32 -5.40 -10.63
C MET A 117 -9.97 -5.49 -9.25
N GLN A 118 -10.21 -6.70 -8.73
CA GLN A 118 -10.78 -6.89 -7.41
C GLN A 118 -9.67 -7.03 -6.36
N ALA A 119 -9.83 -6.35 -5.24
CA ALA A 119 -8.91 -6.41 -4.13
C ALA A 119 -9.25 -7.59 -3.20
N SER A 120 -8.25 -8.34 -2.79
CA SER A 120 -8.38 -9.28 -1.66
C SER A 120 -8.53 -8.53 -0.34
N ALA A 121 -8.91 -9.23 0.72
CA ALA A 121 -8.70 -8.74 2.07
C ALA A 121 -7.21 -8.42 2.28
N SER A 122 -6.91 -7.36 3.03
CA SER A 122 -5.52 -7.04 3.37
C SER A 122 -5.02 -7.92 4.51
N ILE A 123 -3.77 -8.36 4.40
CA ILE A 123 -3.05 -9.03 5.49
C ILE A 123 -2.19 -8.00 6.24
N GLN A 124 -2.08 -8.19 7.55
CA GLN A 124 -1.15 -7.43 8.39
C GLN A 124 0.24 -8.07 8.29
N VAL A 125 1.17 -7.36 7.66
CA VAL A 125 2.56 -7.82 7.50
C VAL A 125 3.35 -7.58 8.80
N LYS A 126 3.18 -6.40 9.38
CA LYS A 126 3.75 -6.05 10.70
C LYS A 126 2.82 -5.09 11.43
N ALA A 127 2.33 -5.49 12.58
CA ALA A 127 1.59 -4.61 13.46
C ALA A 127 2.47 -3.48 14.00
N GLY A 128 1.87 -2.32 14.22
CA GLY A 128 2.51 -1.27 14.99
C GLY A 128 2.50 -1.60 16.49
N ASP A 129 3.60 -1.35 17.17
CA ASP A 129 3.77 -1.59 18.61
C ASP A 129 3.48 -0.32 19.42
N SER A 130 3.64 0.87 18.82
CA SER A 130 3.41 2.16 19.44
C SER A 130 3.04 3.25 18.41
N TYR A 131 2.61 4.41 18.90
CA TYR A 131 2.54 5.61 18.08
C TYR A 131 3.95 6.18 17.82
N VAL A 132 4.05 7.05 16.82
CA VAL A 132 5.30 7.76 16.53
C VAL A 132 5.21 9.19 17.00
N ASN A 133 6.21 9.63 17.75
CA ASN A 133 6.31 10.99 18.29
C ASN A 133 7.79 11.37 18.45
N TYR A 134 8.48 11.51 17.34
CA TYR A 134 9.93 11.76 17.35
C TYR A 134 10.31 13.11 16.72
N GLY A 135 9.48 13.65 15.86
CA GLY A 135 9.76 14.90 15.14
C GLY A 135 9.45 16.15 15.95
N ILE A 136 9.83 17.29 15.39
CA ILE A 136 9.49 18.63 15.88
C ILE A 136 8.30 19.15 15.06
N GLY A 137 7.29 19.72 15.72
CA GLY A 137 6.11 20.29 15.07
C GLY A 137 4.83 19.50 15.31
N ASN A 138 3.79 19.77 14.51
CA ASN A 138 2.46 19.21 14.70
C ASN A 138 2.25 17.88 13.98
N ASN A 139 3.09 17.53 13.01
CA ASN A 139 3.00 16.32 12.20
C ASN A 139 4.29 15.53 12.28
N GLU A 140 4.14 14.21 12.29
CA GLU A 140 5.26 13.28 12.15
C GLU A 140 5.44 12.89 10.68
N ARG A 141 6.67 12.71 10.25
CA ARG A 141 6.93 12.07 8.95
C ARG A 141 6.56 10.59 9.04
N TRP A 142 5.90 10.09 8.01
CA TRP A 142 5.52 8.68 7.94
C TRP A 142 6.41 7.93 6.93
N GLY A 143 7.69 7.87 7.19
CA GLY A 143 8.67 7.05 6.51
C GLY A 143 9.00 7.42 5.06
N ASP A 144 8.14 8.03 4.29
CA ASP A 144 8.25 8.42 2.88
C ASP A 144 8.15 7.27 1.86
N TYR A 145 8.46 6.01 2.20
CA TYR A 145 8.52 4.88 1.26
C TYR A 145 8.05 3.56 1.88
N THR A 146 7.52 2.70 1.02
CA THR A 146 7.54 1.24 1.14
C THR A 146 8.34 0.69 -0.03
N GLY A 147 8.77 -0.55 0.08
CA GLY A 147 9.48 -1.25 -1.00
C GLY A 147 8.84 -2.58 -1.29
N ILE A 148 8.92 -3.03 -2.54
CA ILE A 148 8.53 -4.36 -2.96
C ILE A 148 9.47 -4.82 -4.06
N ALA A 149 9.94 -6.06 -3.96
CA ALA A 149 10.80 -6.68 -4.97
C ALA A 149 10.35 -8.11 -5.23
N ARG A 150 10.22 -8.47 -6.51
CA ARG A 150 9.88 -9.84 -6.91
C ARG A 150 11.13 -10.71 -6.87
N LYS A 151 11.00 -11.91 -6.33
CA LYS A 151 11.96 -12.98 -6.55
C LYS A 151 11.64 -13.68 -7.85
N TYR A 152 12.54 -13.57 -8.80
CA TYR A 152 12.41 -14.25 -10.09
C TYR A 152 12.85 -15.71 -9.96
N ASN A 153 12.34 -16.56 -10.85
CA ASN A 153 12.63 -18.01 -10.90
C ASN A 153 12.14 -18.77 -9.66
N SER A 154 11.16 -18.26 -8.94
CA SER A 154 10.46 -19.01 -7.91
C SER A 154 9.36 -19.87 -8.52
N VAL A 155 9.14 -21.06 -7.97
CA VAL A 155 8.04 -21.97 -8.37
C VAL A 155 6.68 -21.30 -8.14
N ASN A 156 6.53 -20.58 -7.05
CA ASN A 156 5.34 -19.79 -6.72
C ASN A 156 5.65 -18.29 -6.77
N PRO A 157 4.66 -17.42 -7.01
CA PRO A 157 4.83 -15.99 -6.89
C PRO A 157 5.39 -15.64 -5.51
N GLU A 158 6.50 -14.93 -5.50
CA GLU A 158 7.21 -14.57 -4.29
C GLU A 158 7.70 -13.15 -4.37
N VAL A 159 7.46 -12.37 -3.34
CA VAL A 159 7.95 -11.00 -3.20
C VAL A 159 8.52 -10.76 -1.82
N TRP A 160 9.48 -9.86 -1.75
CA TRP A 160 9.95 -9.24 -0.52
C TRP A 160 9.33 -7.87 -0.40
N VAL A 161 8.75 -7.58 0.76
CA VAL A 161 8.12 -6.29 1.06
C VAL A 161 8.85 -5.62 2.21
N PHE A 162 8.95 -4.31 2.13
CA PHE A 162 9.58 -3.47 3.14
C PHE A 162 8.65 -2.33 3.52
N GLY A 163 8.54 -2.03 4.80
CA GLY A 163 7.78 -0.89 5.29
C GLY A 163 8.21 -0.45 6.68
N CYS A 164 7.80 0.73 7.08
CA CYS A 164 8.02 1.23 8.44
C CYS A 164 6.76 1.06 9.30
N TYR A 165 6.95 0.87 10.57
CA TYR A 165 5.87 0.73 11.56
C TYR A 165 6.21 1.54 12.81
N GLY A 166 5.21 1.83 13.64
CA GLY A 166 5.43 2.46 14.93
C GLY A 166 6.04 1.46 15.91
N GLU A 167 7.31 1.64 16.23
CA GLU A 167 8.06 0.80 17.15
C GLU A 167 7.93 1.31 18.60
N THR A 168 8.23 0.44 19.55
CA THR A 168 8.40 0.83 20.97
C THR A 168 9.30 2.04 21.10
N ASN A 169 9.11 2.85 22.14
CA ASN A 169 9.77 4.14 22.34
C ASN A 169 9.36 5.25 21.35
N ASN A 170 8.19 5.14 20.74
CA ASN A 170 7.57 6.17 19.91
C ASN A 170 8.39 6.55 18.66
N ARG A 171 9.10 5.59 18.10
CA ARG A 171 9.98 5.74 16.93
C ARG A 171 9.48 4.93 15.73
N TRP A 172 10.14 5.12 14.62
CA TRP A 172 9.98 4.28 13.43
C TRP A 172 10.87 3.05 13.53
N GLY A 173 10.27 1.87 13.39
CA GLY A 173 10.94 0.62 13.07
C GLY A 173 10.79 0.30 11.57
N ASN A 174 11.68 -0.51 11.05
CA ASN A 174 11.60 -1.03 9.69
C ASN A 174 11.36 -2.55 9.73
N TYR A 175 10.53 -3.02 8.81
CA TYR A 175 10.23 -4.46 8.72
C TYR A 175 10.37 -4.95 7.29
N LEU A 176 11.07 -6.06 7.14
CA LEU A 176 11.22 -6.78 5.88
C LEU A 176 10.51 -8.13 6.02
N ALA A 177 9.66 -8.46 5.06
CA ALA A 177 8.94 -9.73 5.04
C ALA A 177 8.93 -10.35 3.64
N GLN A 178 8.89 -11.66 3.61
CA GLN A 178 8.63 -12.44 2.42
C GLN A 178 7.14 -12.78 2.36
N ILE A 179 6.52 -12.54 1.20
CA ILE A 179 5.14 -12.96 0.90
C ILE A 179 5.21 -13.90 -0.29
N MET A 180 4.64 -15.08 -0.12
CA MET A 180 4.59 -16.13 -1.13
C MET A 180 3.15 -16.59 -1.31
N ALA A 181 2.70 -16.75 -2.55
CA ALA A 181 1.44 -17.41 -2.82
C ALA A 181 1.57 -18.89 -2.39
N GLN A 182 0.57 -19.39 -1.70
CA GLN A 182 0.48 -20.84 -1.50
C GLN A 182 0.24 -21.52 -2.86
N PRO A 183 0.83 -22.70 -3.11
CA PRO A 183 0.43 -23.50 -4.23
C PRO A 183 -1.08 -23.74 -4.14
N ASP A 184 -1.76 -23.61 -5.29
CA ASP A 184 -3.16 -24.05 -5.36
C ASP A 184 -3.19 -25.50 -4.87
N LEU A 185 -3.80 -25.75 -3.73
CA LEU A 185 -4.06 -27.11 -3.29
C LEU A 185 -4.96 -27.74 -4.36
N PRO A 186 -4.61 -28.91 -4.89
CA PRO A 186 -5.50 -29.59 -5.81
C PRO A 186 -6.87 -29.79 -5.13
N PRO A 187 -7.96 -29.66 -5.91
CA PRO A 187 -9.32 -29.82 -5.40
C PRO A 187 -9.54 -31.17 -4.75
#